data_b8e690f6fe8f7bca86af47b202be3cf0
#
_entry.id   b8e690f6fe8f7bca86af47b202be3cf0
#
_cell.length_a   1.000
_cell.length_b   1.000
_cell.length_c   1.000
_cell.angle_alpha   90.00
_cell.angle_beta   90.00
_cell.angle_gamma   90.00
#
_symmetry.space_group_name_H-M   'P 1'
#
loop_
_entity.id
_entity.type
_entity.pdbx_description
1 polymer ?
#
loop_
_entity_poly.entity_id
_entity_poly.type
_entity_poly.pdbx_seq_one_letter_code
_entity_poly.pdbx_strand_id
1 'polypeptide(L)'
;MVNKTKSLPKFAGVYPILYMPFNEKYDIDYEDLRKLIEFVIDSGADGLGIAMGSEIFKMSESERDMVLKTVVGQVNGRVQVVMHTGAQGTDLALNYSLRAKELGANALMVTPPTVLLVPNDIIVQHYVTISEKVKMPIFIQDIWTSPIPPAVMIEIVKATEYAKYAKAETPPTTMRTTELKKLGGDEVIVFGGAWGTNFIAELNRGSVGTMPGCAVPEFYSKAWEYWKRDRKDDAYAHMEKIGPLLSLLTRSLDVSYHLDKEILKRRGVIKSVNVRMPTQKPDRITFRELDKLMELLGI
;
A
#
# COMPACT_ATOMS: atom_id res chain seq x y z
N MET A 1 14.51 -1.78 35.14
CA MET A 1 15.08 -2.16 33.83
C MET A 1 14.61 -1.11 32.83
N VAL A 2 15.54 -0.29 32.32
CA VAL A 2 15.24 0.78 31.37
C VAL A 2 14.79 0.11 30.05
N ASN A 3 13.53 0.25 29.68
CA ASN A 3 13.02 -0.14 28.35
C ASN A 3 13.84 0.63 27.31
N LYS A 4 14.82 -0.04 26.69
CA LYS A 4 15.44 0.49 25.47
C LYS A 4 14.30 0.63 24.46
N THR A 5 13.92 1.86 24.16
CA THR A 5 13.03 2.16 23.03
C THR A 5 13.66 1.54 21.79
N LYS A 6 13.05 0.46 21.30
CA LYS A 6 13.52 -0.26 20.10
C LYS A 6 13.43 0.72 18.95
N SER A 7 14.51 0.98 18.24
CA SER A 7 14.50 1.86 17.06
C SER A 7 13.53 1.31 16.03
N LEU A 8 12.76 2.21 15.36
CA LEU A 8 11.89 1.82 14.27
C LEU A 8 12.71 1.17 13.14
N PRO A 9 12.15 0.16 12.44
CA PRO A 9 12.81 -0.45 11.29
C PRO A 9 12.97 0.58 10.15
N LYS A 10 13.81 0.25 9.17
CA LYS A 10 14.09 1.11 8.00
C LYS A 10 12.82 1.61 7.29
N PHE A 11 11.81 0.75 7.17
CA PHE A 11 10.47 1.12 6.69
C PHE A 11 9.53 1.07 7.89
N ALA A 12 8.90 2.20 8.21
CA ALA A 12 7.88 2.35 9.24
C ALA A 12 7.04 3.61 8.94
N GLY A 13 5.80 3.63 9.39
CA GLY A 13 4.92 4.78 9.22
C GLY A 13 3.89 4.63 8.10
N VAL A 14 3.61 5.71 7.41
CA VAL A 14 2.50 5.81 6.45
C VAL A 14 3.04 5.85 5.02
N TYR A 15 2.61 4.88 4.21
CA TYR A 15 3.02 4.70 2.81
C TYR A 15 1.79 4.67 1.90
N PRO A 16 1.17 5.82 1.57
CA PRO A 16 -0.02 5.85 0.72
C PRO A 16 0.26 5.24 -0.66
N ILE A 17 -0.71 4.47 -1.16
CA ILE A 17 -0.66 3.90 -2.50
C ILE A 17 -1.22 4.94 -3.47
N LEU A 18 -0.41 5.34 -4.46
CA LEU A 18 -0.79 6.32 -5.46
C LEU A 18 -1.90 5.79 -6.36
N TYR A 19 -3.01 6.51 -6.47
CA TYR A 19 -4.03 6.27 -7.51
C TYR A 19 -3.57 6.90 -8.81
N MET A 20 -3.39 6.07 -9.86
CA MET A 20 -2.81 6.53 -11.12
C MET A 20 -3.73 7.51 -11.85
N PRO A 21 -3.31 8.76 -12.10
CA PRO A 21 -4.11 9.67 -12.89
C PRO A 21 -4.01 9.32 -14.37
N PHE A 22 -5.18 9.28 -15.04
CA PHE A 22 -5.29 9.09 -16.48
C PHE A 22 -5.94 10.31 -17.12
N ASN A 23 -5.43 10.72 -18.29
CA ASN A 23 -6.01 11.81 -19.09
C ASN A 23 -7.32 11.37 -19.80
N GLU A 24 -7.89 12.25 -20.61
CA GLU A 24 -9.13 11.99 -21.36
C GLU A 24 -8.99 10.84 -22.40
N LYS A 25 -7.76 10.48 -22.78
CA LYS A 25 -7.47 9.36 -23.69
C LYS A 25 -7.10 8.08 -22.94
N TYR A 26 -7.20 8.07 -21.60
CA TYR A 26 -6.77 7.00 -20.73
C TYR A 26 -5.26 6.73 -20.75
N ASP A 27 -4.44 7.65 -21.26
CA ASP A 27 -3.01 7.62 -21.07
C ASP A 27 -2.66 8.11 -19.66
N ILE A 28 -1.51 7.71 -19.13
CA ILE A 28 -1.04 8.18 -17.83
C ILE A 28 -0.74 9.67 -17.89
N ASP A 29 -1.36 10.47 -17.02
CA ASP A 29 -1.08 11.89 -16.87
C ASP A 29 0.10 12.10 -15.91
N TYR A 30 1.30 12.22 -16.48
CA TYR A 30 2.52 12.38 -15.69
C TYR A 30 2.62 13.75 -15.01
N GLU A 31 1.91 14.78 -15.47
CA GLU A 31 1.86 16.07 -14.78
C GLU A 31 1.06 15.98 -13.50
N ASP A 32 -0.14 15.38 -13.57
CA ASP A 32 -0.98 15.16 -12.41
C ASP A 32 -0.37 14.11 -11.47
N LEU A 33 0.38 13.11 -12.00
CA LEU A 33 1.13 12.17 -11.16
C LEU A 33 2.18 12.90 -10.30
N ARG A 34 2.91 13.89 -10.86
CA ARG A 34 3.87 14.68 -10.09
C ARG A 34 3.18 15.51 -9.01
N LYS A 35 2.04 16.12 -9.31
CA LYS A 35 1.24 16.86 -8.30
C LYS A 35 0.75 15.93 -7.18
N LEU A 36 0.29 14.75 -7.54
CA LEU A 36 -0.15 13.75 -6.56
C LEU A 36 1.00 13.31 -5.63
N ILE A 37 2.21 13.15 -6.17
CA ILE A 37 3.39 12.82 -5.36
C ILE A 37 3.69 13.95 -4.37
N GLU A 38 3.70 15.21 -4.80
CA GLU A 38 3.90 16.34 -3.89
C GLU A 38 2.81 16.40 -2.81
N PHE A 39 1.55 16.26 -3.20
CA PHE A 39 0.43 16.22 -2.26
C PHE A 39 0.60 15.14 -1.18
N VAL A 40 1.05 13.94 -1.55
CA VAL A 40 1.31 12.86 -0.61
C VAL A 40 2.50 13.16 0.31
N ILE A 41 3.58 13.71 -0.23
CA ILE A 41 4.77 14.10 0.56
C ILE A 41 4.41 15.22 1.55
N ASP A 42 3.73 16.26 1.09
CA ASP A 42 3.31 17.41 1.89
C ASP A 42 2.34 17.02 3.02
N SER A 43 1.62 15.92 2.87
CA SER A 43 0.77 15.36 3.92
C SER A 43 1.54 14.70 5.08
N GLY A 44 2.87 14.62 5.00
CA GLY A 44 3.73 14.01 6.02
C GLY A 44 3.86 12.49 5.91
N ALA A 45 3.68 11.92 4.72
CA ALA A 45 3.90 10.50 4.48
C ALA A 45 5.39 10.12 4.63
N ASP A 46 5.66 8.96 5.23
CA ASP A 46 7.02 8.42 5.40
C ASP A 46 7.56 7.75 4.12
N GLY A 47 6.67 7.38 3.23
CA GLY A 47 6.96 6.82 1.91
C GLY A 47 5.73 6.82 1.03
N LEU A 48 5.81 6.19 -0.12
CA LEU A 48 4.67 5.96 -1.01
C LEU A 48 4.81 4.63 -1.77
N GLY A 49 3.69 4.11 -2.24
CA GLY A 49 3.64 2.85 -2.97
C GLY A 49 2.99 2.99 -4.34
N ILE A 50 3.50 2.20 -5.28
CA ILE A 50 2.88 1.92 -6.58
C ILE A 50 2.46 0.46 -6.54
N ALA A 51 1.17 0.20 -6.39
CA ALA A 51 0.64 -1.15 -6.16
C ALA A 51 -0.74 -1.36 -6.81
N MET A 52 -1.55 -2.28 -6.28
CA MET A 52 -2.86 -2.60 -6.83
C MET A 52 -3.78 -1.37 -6.89
N GLY A 53 -3.75 -0.50 -5.88
CA GLY A 53 -4.47 0.79 -5.89
C GLY A 53 -4.07 1.73 -7.03
N SER A 54 -2.87 1.55 -7.58
CA SER A 54 -2.40 2.30 -8.74
C SER A 54 -2.87 1.72 -10.08
N GLU A 55 -3.78 0.74 -10.08
CA GLU A 55 -4.19 0.00 -11.28
C GLU A 55 -3.00 -0.65 -12.03
N ILE A 56 -1.94 -1.03 -11.30
CA ILE A 56 -0.67 -1.51 -11.87
C ILE A 56 -0.84 -2.72 -12.81
N PHE A 57 -1.84 -3.56 -12.58
CA PHE A 57 -2.15 -4.72 -13.40
C PHE A 57 -2.84 -4.37 -14.73
N LYS A 58 -3.23 -3.09 -14.92
CA LYS A 58 -3.77 -2.55 -16.19
C LYS A 58 -2.71 -1.76 -16.97
N MET A 59 -1.45 -1.79 -16.54
CA MET A 59 -0.35 -1.08 -17.18
C MET A 59 0.52 -2.04 -17.98
N SER A 60 0.99 -1.57 -19.16
CA SER A 60 2.04 -2.23 -19.89
C SER A 60 3.38 -2.16 -19.13
N GLU A 61 4.35 -2.98 -19.50
CA GLU A 61 5.68 -2.98 -18.88
C GLU A 61 6.36 -1.62 -19.04
N SER A 62 6.25 -1.00 -20.21
CA SER A 62 6.82 0.32 -20.48
C SER A 62 6.17 1.43 -19.64
N GLU A 63 4.85 1.35 -19.40
CA GLU A 63 4.15 2.28 -18.51
C GLU A 63 4.60 2.09 -17.06
N ARG A 64 4.73 0.85 -16.57
CA ARG A 64 5.23 0.56 -15.22
C ARG A 64 6.61 1.15 -14.99
N ASP A 65 7.52 0.97 -15.96
CA ASP A 65 8.87 1.52 -15.91
C ASP A 65 8.86 3.06 -15.89
N MET A 66 8.06 3.68 -16.77
CA MET A 66 7.99 5.14 -16.86
C MET A 66 7.32 5.76 -15.62
N VAL A 67 6.29 5.11 -15.06
CA VAL A 67 5.68 5.50 -13.79
C VAL A 67 6.70 5.48 -12.67
N LEU A 68 7.41 4.36 -12.49
CA LEU A 68 8.41 4.23 -11.43
C LEU A 68 9.53 5.27 -11.59
N LYS A 69 10.04 5.45 -12.81
CA LYS A 69 11.06 6.46 -13.12
C LYS A 69 10.57 7.88 -12.78
N THR A 70 9.32 8.19 -13.12
CA THR A 70 8.71 9.49 -12.79
C THR A 70 8.57 9.68 -11.28
N VAL A 71 8.09 8.64 -10.58
CA VAL A 71 7.90 8.68 -9.13
C VAL A 71 9.24 8.85 -8.41
N VAL A 72 10.24 8.03 -8.72
CA VAL A 72 11.57 8.10 -8.11
C VAL A 72 12.22 9.46 -8.38
N GLY A 73 12.14 9.95 -9.62
CA GLY A 73 12.67 11.26 -10.00
C GLY A 73 11.99 12.41 -9.27
N GLN A 74 10.64 12.37 -9.14
CA GLN A 74 9.89 13.42 -8.46
C GLN A 74 10.12 13.38 -6.94
N VAL A 75 10.15 12.17 -6.34
CA VAL A 75 10.45 11.99 -4.91
C VAL A 75 11.83 12.51 -4.55
N ASN A 76 12.82 12.32 -5.43
CA ASN A 76 14.20 12.79 -5.27
C ASN A 76 14.79 12.49 -3.88
N GLY A 77 14.58 11.28 -3.39
CA GLY A 77 15.12 10.80 -2.10
C GLY A 77 14.45 11.37 -0.83
N ARG A 78 13.43 12.21 -0.95
CA ARG A 78 12.72 12.81 0.21
C ARG A 78 11.97 11.79 1.04
N VAL A 79 11.39 10.79 0.40
CA VAL A 79 10.67 9.68 1.03
C VAL A 79 10.98 8.37 0.31
N GLN A 80 10.56 7.24 0.87
CA GLN A 80 10.85 5.93 0.27
C GLN A 80 9.78 5.52 -0.74
N VAL A 81 10.19 4.81 -1.80
CA VAL A 81 9.31 4.31 -2.88
C VAL A 81 9.26 2.78 -2.84
N VAL A 82 8.05 2.23 -2.71
CA VAL A 82 7.78 0.79 -2.76
C VAL A 82 7.06 0.47 -4.06
N MET A 83 7.63 -0.46 -4.88
CA MET A 83 7.09 -0.84 -6.18
C MET A 83 6.52 -2.26 -6.16
N HIS A 84 5.28 -2.42 -6.61
CA HIS A 84 4.68 -3.74 -6.81
C HIS A 84 5.29 -4.45 -8.02
N THR A 85 5.82 -5.65 -7.78
CA THR A 85 6.47 -6.47 -8.80
C THR A 85 5.94 -7.90 -8.88
N GLY A 86 4.88 -8.22 -8.09
CA GLY A 86 4.21 -9.52 -8.19
C GLY A 86 3.67 -9.78 -9.60
N ALA A 87 3.75 -11.03 -10.04
CA ALA A 87 3.26 -11.51 -11.32
C ALA A 87 2.83 -12.98 -11.22
N GLN A 88 2.20 -13.49 -12.29
CA GLN A 88 1.69 -14.86 -12.30
C GLN A 88 2.80 -15.94 -12.42
N GLY A 89 3.97 -15.57 -12.92
CA GLY A 89 5.15 -16.44 -13.02
C GLY A 89 6.33 -15.87 -12.23
N THR A 90 7.12 -16.76 -11.63
CA THR A 90 8.31 -16.37 -10.84
C THR A 90 9.33 -15.59 -11.67
N ASP A 91 9.62 -16.03 -12.89
CA ASP A 91 10.57 -15.33 -13.75
C ASP A 91 10.09 -13.95 -14.16
N LEU A 92 8.78 -13.78 -14.40
CA LEU A 92 8.21 -12.47 -14.71
C LEU A 92 8.27 -11.54 -13.50
N ALA A 93 7.91 -12.03 -12.31
CA ALA A 93 8.02 -11.27 -11.06
C ALA A 93 9.47 -10.89 -10.76
N LEU A 94 10.42 -11.79 -11.04
CA LEU A 94 11.85 -11.53 -10.93
C LEU A 94 12.30 -10.43 -11.90
N ASN A 95 11.89 -10.49 -13.16
CA ASN A 95 12.22 -9.48 -14.16
C ASN A 95 11.69 -8.10 -13.76
N TYR A 96 10.42 -8.01 -13.32
CA TYR A 96 9.87 -6.76 -12.79
C TYR A 96 10.63 -6.25 -11.56
N SER A 97 11.09 -7.16 -10.70
CA SER A 97 11.83 -6.83 -9.49
C SER A 97 13.23 -6.28 -9.79
N LEU A 98 13.93 -6.89 -10.73
CA LEU A 98 15.24 -6.40 -11.20
C LEU A 98 15.11 -5.02 -11.84
N ARG A 99 14.12 -4.82 -12.70
CA ARG A 99 13.84 -3.53 -13.32
C ARG A 99 13.48 -2.46 -12.29
N ALA A 100 12.65 -2.81 -11.31
CA ALA A 100 12.31 -1.88 -10.23
C ALA A 100 13.54 -1.44 -9.43
N LYS A 101 14.46 -2.36 -9.16
CA LYS A 101 15.75 -2.07 -8.53
C LYS A 101 16.59 -1.11 -9.38
N GLU A 102 16.75 -1.39 -10.67
CA GLU A 102 17.51 -0.55 -11.62
C GLU A 102 16.95 0.87 -11.71
N LEU A 103 15.61 1.01 -11.66
CA LEU A 103 14.91 2.29 -11.73
C LEU A 103 14.84 3.02 -10.40
N GLY A 104 15.42 2.49 -9.32
CA GLY A 104 15.62 3.19 -8.06
C GLY A 104 14.53 3.02 -7.01
N ALA A 105 13.68 1.99 -7.10
CA ALA A 105 12.79 1.64 -5.99
C ALA A 105 13.59 1.34 -4.72
N ASN A 106 13.05 1.69 -3.55
CA ASN A 106 13.69 1.42 -2.25
C ASN A 106 13.32 0.03 -1.71
N ALA A 107 12.16 -0.48 -2.07
CA ALA A 107 11.69 -1.81 -1.74
C ALA A 107 10.70 -2.32 -2.79
N LEU A 108 10.50 -3.63 -2.78
CA LEU A 108 9.54 -4.33 -3.62
C LEU A 108 8.30 -4.71 -2.81
N MET A 109 7.17 -4.80 -3.49
CA MET A 109 5.94 -5.42 -2.96
C MET A 109 5.58 -6.57 -3.89
N VAL A 110 5.60 -7.79 -3.37
CA VAL A 110 5.39 -9.01 -4.17
C VAL A 110 4.14 -9.71 -3.68
N THR A 111 3.19 -9.94 -4.59
CA THR A 111 2.05 -10.83 -4.36
C THR A 111 2.39 -12.25 -4.81
N PRO A 112 1.80 -13.29 -4.20
CA PRO A 112 1.86 -14.63 -4.78
C PRO A 112 1.13 -14.66 -6.14
N PRO A 113 1.31 -15.71 -6.95
CA PRO A 113 0.47 -15.96 -8.11
C PRO A 113 -1.02 -16.03 -7.72
N THR A 114 -1.90 -15.43 -8.52
CA THR A 114 -3.33 -15.27 -8.20
C THR A 114 -4.25 -16.06 -9.14
N VAL A 115 -3.76 -16.45 -10.32
CA VAL A 115 -4.55 -17.21 -11.32
C VAL A 115 -4.47 -18.70 -11.04
N LEU A 116 -3.31 -19.20 -10.65
CA LEU A 116 -3.13 -20.60 -10.27
C LEU A 116 -2.86 -20.67 -8.78
N LEU A 117 -3.72 -21.38 -8.07
CA LEU A 117 -3.43 -21.74 -6.68
C LEU A 117 -2.32 -22.79 -6.67
N VAL A 118 -1.21 -22.45 -6.05
CA VAL A 118 -0.04 -23.31 -5.93
C VAL A 118 0.15 -23.77 -4.48
N PRO A 119 0.79 -24.95 -4.24
CA PRO A 119 1.14 -25.39 -2.89
C PRO A 119 2.00 -24.35 -2.13
N ASN A 120 1.93 -24.39 -0.80
CA ASN A 120 2.62 -23.44 0.06
C ASN A 120 4.15 -23.42 -0.12
N ASP A 121 4.76 -24.58 -0.30
CA ASP A 121 6.19 -24.73 -0.57
C ASP A 121 6.61 -24.04 -1.88
N ILE A 122 5.75 -24.06 -2.89
CA ILE A 122 5.97 -23.34 -4.16
C ILE A 122 5.83 -21.83 -3.95
N ILE A 123 4.92 -21.36 -3.08
CA ILE A 123 4.86 -19.95 -2.68
C ILE A 123 6.17 -19.55 -2.00
N VAL A 124 6.66 -20.33 -1.04
CA VAL A 124 7.96 -20.06 -0.38
C VAL A 124 9.08 -19.99 -1.41
N GLN A 125 9.18 -20.96 -2.32
CA GLN A 125 10.21 -20.99 -3.36
C GLN A 125 10.14 -19.77 -4.29
N HIS A 126 8.94 -19.27 -4.62
CA HIS A 126 8.75 -18.04 -5.39
C HIS A 126 9.47 -16.84 -4.73
N TYR A 127 9.23 -16.62 -3.43
CA TYR A 127 9.87 -15.53 -2.69
C TYR A 127 11.37 -15.75 -2.47
N VAL A 128 11.82 -16.98 -2.23
CA VAL A 128 13.24 -17.33 -2.11
C VAL A 128 13.97 -16.96 -3.40
N THR A 129 13.46 -17.39 -4.56
CA THR A 129 14.06 -17.11 -5.86
C THR A 129 14.20 -15.61 -6.12
N ILE A 130 13.16 -14.82 -5.83
CA ILE A 130 13.19 -13.37 -6.03
C ILE A 130 14.18 -12.72 -5.04
N SER A 131 14.11 -13.08 -3.76
CA SER A 131 14.95 -12.52 -2.72
C SER A 131 16.45 -12.72 -2.97
N GLU A 132 16.85 -13.93 -3.33
CA GLU A 132 18.25 -14.28 -3.61
C GLU A 132 18.83 -13.52 -4.79
N LYS A 133 18.05 -13.34 -5.85
CA LYS A 133 18.52 -12.71 -7.09
C LYS A 133 18.46 -11.19 -7.03
N VAL A 134 17.44 -10.61 -6.41
CA VAL A 134 17.26 -9.15 -6.38
C VAL A 134 18.05 -8.48 -5.25
N LYS A 135 18.11 -9.09 -4.07
CA LYS A 135 18.85 -8.61 -2.89
C LYS A 135 18.46 -7.17 -2.51
N MET A 136 17.17 -6.95 -2.26
CA MET A 136 16.62 -5.70 -1.73
C MET A 136 15.36 -5.98 -0.91
N PRO A 137 14.94 -5.08 0.00
CA PRO A 137 13.78 -5.30 0.87
C PRO A 137 12.51 -5.68 0.08
N ILE A 138 11.82 -6.73 0.53
CA ILE A 138 10.58 -7.23 -0.06
C ILE A 138 9.48 -7.19 0.98
N PHE A 139 8.35 -6.57 0.62
CA PHE A 139 7.07 -6.71 1.28
C PHE A 139 6.33 -7.91 0.70
N ILE A 140 6.09 -8.93 1.52
CA ILE A 140 5.21 -10.05 1.21
C ILE A 140 3.79 -9.49 1.26
N GLN A 141 3.12 -9.36 0.13
CA GLN A 141 1.76 -8.85 0.08
C GLN A 141 0.77 -10.00 0.15
N ASP A 142 0.09 -10.11 1.27
CA ASP A 142 -1.04 -11.00 1.47
C ASP A 142 -2.32 -10.34 0.95
N ILE A 143 -2.98 -10.95 -0.02
CA ILE A 143 -4.20 -10.42 -0.64
C ILE A 143 -5.34 -11.42 -0.60
N TRP A 144 -6.57 -10.94 -0.55
CA TRP A 144 -7.77 -11.77 -0.43
C TRP A 144 -8.02 -12.73 -1.60
N THR A 145 -7.49 -12.43 -2.80
CA THR A 145 -7.61 -13.31 -3.99
C THR A 145 -6.60 -14.46 -3.97
N SER A 146 -5.53 -14.34 -3.21
CA SER A 146 -4.52 -15.38 -3.02
C SER A 146 -3.89 -15.20 -1.63
N PRO A 147 -4.63 -15.56 -0.56
CA PRO A 147 -4.16 -15.35 0.80
C PRO A 147 -3.01 -16.28 1.12
N ILE A 148 -1.97 -15.72 1.75
CA ILE A 148 -0.83 -16.51 2.27
C ILE A 148 -1.09 -16.77 3.75
N PRO A 149 -1.17 -18.03 4.21
CA PRO A 149 -1.30 -18.33 5.63
C PRO A 149 -0.17 -17.70 6.45
N PRO A 150 -0.42 -17.13 7.64
CA PRO A 150 0.63 -16.52 8.47
C PRO A 150 1.84 -17.43 8.71
N ALA A 151 1.63 -18.72 8.93
CA ALA A 151 2.73 -19.68 9.07
C ALA A 151 3.64 -19.73 7.83
N VAL A 152 3.05 -19.70 6.62
CA VAL A 152 3.79 -19.70 5.34
C VAL A 152 4.54 -18.39 5.14
N MET A 153 3.95 -17.24 5.55
CA MET A 153 4.69 -15.97 5.54
C MET A 153 5.93 -16.03 6.44
N ILE A 154 5.83 -16.67 7.62
CA ILE A 154 6.96 -16.84 8.51
C ILE A 154 8.00 -17.81 7.93
N GLU A 155 7.59 -18.85 7.22
CA GLU A 155 8.52 -19.69 6.45
C GLU A 155 9.29 -18.87 5.41
N ILE A 156 8.61 -18.00 4.65
CA ILE A 156 9.26 -17.09 3.70
C ILE A 156 10.26 -16.17 4.43
N VAL A 157 9.85 -15.56 5.55
CA VAL A 157 10.71 -14.68 6.35
C VAL A 157 11.97 -15.41 6.83
N LYS A 158 11.85 -16.66 7.27
CA LYS A 158 12.98 -17.48 7.73
C LYS A 158 13.88 -17.95 6.58
N ALA A 159 13.28 -18.30 5.43
CA ALA A 159 14.00 -18.83 4.29
C ALA A 159 14.72 -17.75 3.46
N THR A 160 14.47 -16.45 3.69
CA THR A 160 14.99 -15.35 2.90
C THR A 160 15.78 -14.35 3.74
N GLU A 161 16.71 -13.62 3.12
CA GLU A 161 17.41 -12.49 3.75
C GLU A 161 16.61 -11.18 3.64
N TYR A 162 15.89 -10.98 2.53
CA TYR A 162 15.32 -9.68 2.16
C TYR A 162 13.80 -9.59 2.30
N ALA A 163 13.05 -10.71 2.32
CA ALA A 163 11.60 -10.69 2.47
C ALA A 163 11.20 -10.71 3.95
N LYS A 164 11.41 -9.61 4.65
CA LYS A 164 11.16 -9.45 6.09
C LYS A 164 9.92 -8.64 6.43
N TYR A 165 9.32 -7.98 5.44
CA TYR A 165 8.14 -7.16 5.61
C TYR A 165 6.88 -7.92 5.17
N ALA A 166 5.84 -7.89 5.97
CA ALA A 166 4.55 -8.48 5.64
C ALA A 166 3.48 -7.38 5.57
N LYS A 167 2.83 -7.21 4.43
CA LYS A 167 1.65 -6.36 4.28
C LYS A 167 0.41 -7.23 4.46
N ALA A 168 -0.20 -7.17 5.65
CA ALA A 168 -1.36 -7.98 6.01
C ALA A 168 -2.66 -7.37 5.49
N GLU A 169 -3.25 -7.93 4.42
CA GLU A 169 -4.47 -7.40 3.79
C GLU A 169 -5.66 -8.36 3.80
N THR A 170 -5.43 -9.66 3.98
CA THR A 170 -6.54 -10.62 4.05
C THR A 170 -7.30 -10.47 5.37
N PRO A 171 -8.62 -10.20 5.35
CA PRO A 171 -9.43 -10.10 6.55
C PRO A 171 -9.51 -11.43 7.35
N PRO A 172 -9.60 -11.34 8.69
CA PRO A 172 -9.56 -10.13 9.52
C PRO A 172 -8.11 -9.67 9.78
N THR A 173 -7.73 -8.49 9.28
CA THR A 173 -6.34 -8.02 9.25
C THR A 173 -5.70 -7.86 10.64
N THR A 174 -6.50 -7.47 11.63
CA THR A 174 -6.05 -7.31 13.02
C THR A 174 -5.64 -8.64 13.65
N MET A 175 -6.42 -9.71 13.44
CA MET A 175 -6.07 -11.04 13.93
C MET A 175 -4.86 -11.60 13.20
N ARG A 176 -4.76 -11.34 11.90
CA ARG A 176 -3.62 -11.74 11.07
C ARG A 176 -2.33 -11.06 11.57
N THR A 177 -2.39 -9.77 11.90
CA THR A 177 -1.26 -9.04 12.52
C THR A 177 -0.85 -9.70 13.84
N THR A 178 -1.82 -10.05 14.70
CA THR A 178 -1.55 -10.74 15.96
C THR A 178 -0.85 -12.08 15.74
N GLU A 179 -1.33 -12.88 14.78
CA GLU A 179 -0.77 -14.18 14.49
C GLU A 179 0.64 -14.10 13.90
N LEU A 180 0.89 -13.19 12.95
CA LEU A 180 2.22 -12.94 12.41
C LEU A 180 3.23 -12.56 13.50
N LYS A 181 2.84 -11.65 14.40
CA LYS A 181 3.70 -11.24 15.53
C LYS A 181 3.90 -12.37 16.54
N LYS A 182 2.90 -13.21 16.77
CA LYS A 182 3.02 -14.39 17.63
C LYS A 182 3.99 -15.42 17.06
N LEU A 183 3.93 -15.68 15.75
CA LEU A 183 4.73 -16.72 15.08
C LEU A 183 6.15 -16.24 14.74
N GLY A 184 6.32 -15.01 14.32
CA GLY A 184 7.59 -14.48 13.81
C GLY A 184 8.30 -13.49 14.74
N GLY A 185 7.63 -13.03 15.80
CA GLY A 185 8.25 -12.10 16.76
C GLY A 185 8.84 -10.87 16.06
N ASP A 186 10.15 -10.66 16.29
CA ASP A 186 10.88 -9.53 15.73
C ASP A 186 11.47 -9.80 14.34
N GLU A 187 11.44 -11.06 13.87
CA GLU A 187 11.95 -11.42 12.56
C GLU A 187 11.01 -10.93 11.43
N VAL A 188 9.72 -10.77 11.73
CA VAL A 188 8.72 -10.22 10.80
C VAL A 188 8.34 -8.79 11.15
N ILE A 189 8.39 -7.91 10.16
CA ILE A 189 7.97 -6.51 10.26
C ILE A 189 6.62 -6.39 9.57
N VAL A 190 5.56 -6.10 10.35
CA VAL A 190 4.19 -6.11 9.84
C VAL A 190 3.73 -4.69 9.51
N PHE A 191 3.20 -4.52 8.31
CA PHE A 191 2.44 -3.35 7.87
C PHE A 191 0.96 -3.72 7.73
N GLY A 192 0.10 -2.80 8.11
CA GLY A 192 -1.31 -2.85 7.76
C GLY A 192 -1.53 -2.55 6.28
N GLY A 193 -2.62 -3.07 5.76
CA GLY A 193 -3.10 -2.82 4.42
C GLY A 193 -4.60 -2.49 4.44
N ALA A 194 -5.38 -3.04 3.51
CA ALA A 194 -6.84 -2.89 3.48
C ALA A 194 -7.30 -1.43 3.69
N TRP A 195 -6.75 -0.52 2.88
CA TRP A 195 -6.99 0.94 2.97
C TRP A 195 -6.64 1.59 4.31
N GLY A 196 -5.98 0.91 5.22
CA GLY A 196 -5.66 1.42 6.55
C GLY A 196 -6.86 1.50 7.49
N THR A 197 -7.94 0.77 7.23
CA THR A 197 -9.19 0.79 8.03
C THR A 197 -8.96 0.41 9.48
N ASN A 198 -7.99 -0.44 9.75
CA ASN A 198 -7.68 -0.95 11.09
C ASN A 198 -6.33 -0.41 11.63
N PHE A 199 -5.84 0.71 11.10
CA PHE A 199 -4.49 1.19 11.34
C PHE A 199 -4.09 1.18 12.82
N ILE A 200 -4.84 1.86 13.69
CA ILE A 200 -4.49 1.97 15.11
C ILE A 200 -4.61 0.62 15.83
N ALA A 201 -5.63 -0.17 15.48
CA ALA A 201 -5.81 -1.50 16.04
C ALA A 201 -4.68 -2.47 15.65
N GLU A 202 -4.10 -2.31 14.46
CA GLU A 202 -2.94 -3.06 13.98
C GLU A 202 -1.65 -2.59 14.64
N LEU A 203 -1.47 -1.28 14.86
CA LEU A 203 -0.35 -0.73 15.62
C LEU A 203 -0.32 -1.28 17.05
N ASN A 204 -1.47 -1.40 17.72
CA ASN A 204 -1.57 -2.02 19.05
C ASN A 204 -1.15 -3.50 19.07
N ARG A 205 -1.14 -4.15 17.90
CA ARG A 205 -0.75 -5.56 17.74
C ARG A 205 0.67 -5.74 17.22
N GLY A 206 1.44 -4.62 17.12
CA GLY A 206 2.84 -4.64 16.72
C GLY A 206 3.09 -4.43 15.24
N SER A 207 2.11 -3.95 14.46
CA SER A 207 2.36 -3.33 13.17
C SER A 207 3.24 -2.09 13.35
N VAL A 208 4.06 -1.76 12.35
CA VAL A 208 4.93 -0.58 12.38
C VAL A 208 4.50 0.52 11.41
N GLY A 209 3.39 0.31 10.70
CA GLY A 209 2.88 1.27 9.73
C GLY A 209 1.70 0.73 8.95
N THR A 210 1.26 1.50 7.95
CA THR A 210 0.14 1.16 7.06
C THR A 210 0.37 1.66 5.64
N MET A 211 -0.29 1.01 4.67
CA MET A 211 -0.28 1.40 3.26
C MET A 211 -1.71 1.69 2.79
N PRO A 212 -2.24 2.89 3.12
CA PRO A 212 -3.61 3.29 2.76
C PRO A 212 -3.71 3.77 1.31
N GLY A 213 -4.93 4.16 0.88
CA GLY A 213 -5.12 5.00 -0.30
C GLY A 213 -4.56 6.42 -0.09
N CYS A 214 -4.32 7.14 -1.18
CA CYS A 214 -3.67 8.45 -1.16
C CYS A 214 -4.64 9.65 -1.24
N ALA A 215 -5.96 9.44 -1.10
CA ALA A 215 -6.92 10.55 -1.23
C ALA A 215 -7.01 11.44 0.02
N VAL A 216 -6.73 10.88 1.20
CA VAL A 216 -6.76 11.56 2.51
C VAL A 216 -5.54 11.18 3.37
N PRO A 217 -4.31 11.32 2.86
CA PRO A 217 -3.11 10.79 3.50
C PRO A 217 -2.77 11.52 4.81
N GLU A 218 -3.13 12.78 4.96
CA GLU A 218 -2.91 13.59 6.15
C GLU A 218 -3.56 13.03 7.42
N PHE A 219 -4.68 12.31 7.28
CA PHE A 219 -5.33 11.69 8.44
C PHE A 219 -4.46 10.57 9.03
N TYR A 220 -3.86 9.76 8.18
CA TYR A 220 -2.97 8.68 8.61
C TYR A 220 -1.65 9.21 9.16
N SER A 221 -1.06 10.20 8.49
CA SER A 221 0.18 10.84 8.93
C SER A 221 0.00 11.49 10.31
N LYS A 222 -1.14 12.17 10.54
CA LYS A 222 -1.44 12.77 11.83
C LYS A 222 -1.69 11.74 12.93
N ALA A 223 -2.40 10.68 12.63
CA ALA A 223 -2.61 9.57 13.57
C ALA A 223 -1.27 8.90 13.94
N TRP A 224 -0.38 8.72 12.96
CA TRP A 224 0.96 8.21 13.16
C TRP A 224 1.81 9.13 14.05
N GLU A 225 1.73 10.45 13.89
CA GLU A 225 2.37 11.41 14.79
C GLU A 225 1.89 11.28 16.23
N TYR A 226 0.57 11.17 16.45
CA TYR A 226 0.02 10.93 17.78
C TYR A 226 0.56 9.62 18.37
N TRP A 227 0.53 8.55 17.58
CA TRP A 227 1.03 7.24 17.99
C TRP A 227 2.51 7.27 18.43
N LYS A 228 3.39 7.88 17.62
CA LYS A 228 4.82 8.04 17.94
C LYS A 228 5.08 8.81 19.24
N ARG A 229 4.15 9.66 19.64
CA ARG A 229 4.21 10.45 20.87
C ARG A 229 3.48 9.78 22.05
N ASP A 230 3.13 8.51 21.93
CA ASP A 230 2.33 7.72 22.90
C ASP A 230 0.94 8.30 23.23
N ARG A 231 0.41 9.14 22.34
CA ARG A 231 -0.95 9.73 22.40
C ARG A 231 -1.95 8.83 21.68
N LYS A 232 -2.13 7.61 22.22
CA LYS A 232 -2.90 6.56 21.53
C LYS A 232 -4.39 6.89 21.40
N ASP A 233 -4.98 7.45 22.46
CA ASP A 233 -6.39 7.84 22.45
C ASP A 233 -6.67 8.94 21.41
N ASP A 234 -5.74 9.89 21.27
CA ASP A 234 -5.84 10.92 20.23
C ASP A 234 -5.71 10.32 18.83
N ALA A 235 -4.85 9.32 18.63
CA ALA A 235 -4.72 8.61 17.36
C ALA A 235 -6.03 7.88 17.00
N TYR A 236 -6.66 7.20 17.97
CA TYR A 236 -7.97 6.58 17.79
C TYR A 236 -9.04 7.62 17.43
N ALA A 237 -9.24 8.63 18.26
CA ALA A 237 -10.25 9.66 18.04
C ALA A 237 -10.04 10.40 16.71
N HIS A 238 -8.80 10.53 16.26
CA HIS A 238 -8.49 11.15 14.98
C HIS A 238 -8.91 10.27 13.80
N MET A 239 -8.61 8.97 13.85
CA MET A 239 -8.99 8.03 12.78
C MET A 239 -10.48 7.74 12.72
N GLU A 240 -11.20 7.78 13.85
CA GLU A 240 -12.66 7.62 13.89
C GLU A 240 -13.39 8.65 13.01
N LYS A 241 -12.82 9.85 12.84
CA LYS A 241 -13.41 10.91 12.00
C LYS A 241 -13.60 10.48 10.56
N ILE A 242 -12.65 9.71 10.02
CA ILE A 242 -12.73 9.22 8.63
C ILE A 242 -13.34 7.82 8.52
N GLY A 243 -13.74 7.20 9.62
CA GLY A 243 -14.33 5.86 9.62
C GLY A 243 -15.48 5.68 8.61
N PRO A 244 -16.49 6.58 8.59
CA PRO A 244 -17.57 6.50 7.59
C PRO A 244 -17.08 6.61 6.14
N LEU A 245 -16.08 7.47 5.86
CA LEU A 245 -15.48 7.59 4.54
C LEU A 245 -14.75 6.28 4.16
N LEU A 246 -13.96 5.72 5.07
CA LEU A 246 -13.28 4.45 4.82
C LEU A 246 -14.28 3.32 4.57
N SER A 247 -15.38 3.27 5.32
CA SER A 247 -16.46 2.29 5.08
C SER A 247 -17.07 2.42 3.68
N LEU A 248 -17.15 3.63 3.13
CA LEU A 248 -17.60 3.85 1.77
C LEU A 248 -16.55 3.40 0.73
N LEU A 249 -15.30 3.82 0.89
CA LEU A 249 -14.22 3.56 -0.05
C LEU A 249 -13.85 2.06 -0.16
N THR A 250 -14.04 1.30 0.92
CA THR A 250 -13.63 -0.11 0.99
C THR A 250 -14.68 -1.12 0.56
N ARG A 251 -15.82 -0.66 0.03
CA ARG A 251 -16.89 -1.56 -0.47
C ARG A 251 -16.41 -2.48 -1.59
N SER A 252 -15.56 -1.98 -2.46
CA SER A 252 -14.83 -2.77 -3.47
C SER A 252 -13.63 -1.98 -4.00
N LEU A 253 -12.71 -2.65 -4.70
CA LEU A 253 -11.59 -1.98 -5.35
C LEU A 253 -12.04 -0.99 -6.43
N ASP A 254 -13.09 -1.31 -7.19
CA ASP A 254 -13.68 -0.40 -8.19
C ASP A 254 -14.26 0.86 -7.54
N VAL A 255 -15.02 0.71 -6.44
CA VAL A 255 -15.54 1.86 -5.67
C VAL A 255 -14.38 2.75 -5.23
N SER A 256 -13.33 2.16 -4.68
CA SER A 256 -12.13 2.89 -4.28
C SER A 256 -11.52 3.68 -5.44
N TYR A 257 -11.25 3.06 -6.60
CA TYR A 257 -10.66 3.78 -7.74
C TYR A 257 -11.45 5.02 -8.14
N HIS A 258 -12.77 4.89 -8.25
CA HIS A 258 -13.62 6.01 -8.69
C HIS A 258 -13.74 7.10 -7.62
N LEU A 259 -13.96 6.71 -6.35
CA LEU A 259 -14.22 7.70 -5.30
C LEU A 259 -12.93 8.37 -4.82
N ASP A 260 -11.82 7.65 -4.70
CA ASP A 260 -10.55 8.26 -4.33
C ASP A 260 -10.08 9.26 -5.39
N LYS A 261 -10.23 8.93 -6.69
CA LYS A 261 -9.93 9.90 -7.76
C LYS A 261 -10.90 11.09 -7.76
N GLU A 262 -12.17 10.88 -7.43
CA GLU A 262 -13.13 11.97 -7.26
C GLU A 262 -12.73 12.90 -6.12
N ILE A 263 -12.32 12.36 -4.97
CA ILE A 263 -11.79 13.13 -3.85
C ILE A 263 -10.56 13.93 -4.29
N LEU A 264 -9.59 13.29 -4.91
CA LEU A 264 -8.36 13.95 -5.39
C LEU A 264 -8.65 15.08 -6.40
N LYS A 265 -9.62 14.89 -7.31
CA LYS A 265 -10.05 15.91 -8.25
C LYS A 265 -10.68 17.11 -7.54
N ARG A 266 -11.60 16.88 -6.62
CA ARG A 266 -12.25 17.95 -5.85
C ARG A 266 -11.27 18.74 -5.00
N ARG A 267 -10.24 18.06 -4.51
CA ARG A 267 -9.11 18.68 -3.80
C ARG A 267 -8.12 19.40 -4.73
N GLY A 268 -8.34 19.39 -6.04
CA GLY A 268 -7.49 20.07 -7.03
C GLY A 268 -6.15 19.38 -7.30
N VAL A 269 -5.98 18.12 -6.87
CA VAL A 269 -4.73 17.38 -7.03
C VAL A 269 -4.59 16.81 -8.44
N ILE A 270 -5.68 16.25 -9.00
CA ILE A 270 -5.73 15.69 -10.35
C ILE A 270 -6.87 16.32 -11.16
N LYS A 271 -6.77 16.31 -12.47
CA LYS A 271 -7.77 16.91 -13.39
C LYS A 271 -8.88 15.94 -13.76
N SER A 272 -8.58 14.64 -13.91
CA SER A 272 -9.48 13.61 -14.42
C SER A 272 -9.70 12.49 -13.41
N VAL A 273 -10.91 11.94 -13.39
CA VAL A 273 -11.32 10.80 -12.56
C VAL A 273 -11.35 9.48 -13.34
N ASN A 274 -10.76 9.46 -14.52
CA ASN A 274 -10.78 8.29 -15.39
C ASN A 274 -10.15 7.07 -14.71
N VAL A 275 -10.82 5.93 -14.85
CA VAL A 275 -10.38 4.61 -14.40
C VAL A 275 -10.30 3.70 -15.61
N ARG A 276 -9.20 3.00 -15.82
CA ARG A 276 -9.06 2.10 -16.99
C ARG A 276 -9.99 0.90 -16.91
N MET A 277 -10.51 0.49 -18.05
CA MET A 277 -11.32 -0.72 -18.16
C MET A 277 -10.48 -2.01 -17.95
N PRO A 278 -11.08 -3.11 -17.44
CA PRO A 278 -12.46 -3.20 -16.98
C PRO A 278 -12.65 -2.50 -15.62
N THR A 279 -13.77 -1.85 -15.41
CA THR A 279 -14.17 -1.22 -14.15
C THR A 279 -15.69 -1.05 -14.08
N GLN A 280 -16.24 -1.09 -12.88
CA GLN A 280 -17.64 -0.82 -12.61
C GLN A 280 -17.78 0.51 -11.88
N LYS A 281 -18.34 1.51 -12.57
CA LYS A 281 -18.58 2.82 -11.98
C LYS A 281 -19.63 2.74 -10.88
N PRO A 282 -19.40 3.34 -9.69
CA PRO A 282 -20.40 3.45 -8.64
C PRO A 282 -21.67 4.20 -9.12
N ASP A 283 -22.78 3.92 -8.48
CA ASP A 283 -24.06 4.57 -8.77
C ASP A 283 -24.12 6.01 -8.21
N ARG A 284 -25.18 6.73 -8.59
CA ARG A 284 -25.37 8.13 -8.14
C ARG A 284 -25.57 8.25 -6.64
N ILE A 285 -26.09 7.22 -5.98
CA ILE A 285 -26.33 7.25 -4.53
C ILE A 285 -24.99 7.23 -3.83
N THR A 286 -24.09 6.37 -4.26
CA THR A 286 -22.71 6.28 -3.76
C THR A 286 -21.97 7.63 -3.86
N PHE A 287 -22.11 8.35 -4.97
CA PHE A 287 -21.51 9.69 -5.09
C PHE A 287 -22.17 10.73 -4.17
N ARG A 288 -23.47 10.67 -3.89
CA ARG A 288 -24.13 11.53 -2.89
C ARG A 288 -23.70 11.21 -1.47
N GLU A 289 -23.46 9.93 -1.16
CA GLU A 289 -22.84 9.52 0.12
C GLU A 289 -21.46 10.16 0.26
N LEU A 290 -20.64 10.12 -0.80
CA LEU A 290 -19.33 10.78 -0.82
C LEU A 290 -19.46 12.30 -0.59
N ASP A 291 -20.39 12.98 -1.31
CA ASP A 291 -20.63 14.41 -1.16
C ASP A 291 -20.85 14.78 0.31
N LYS A 292 -21.73 14.01 0.98
CA LYS A 292 -22.05 14.24 2.38
C LYS A 292 -20.88 14.01 3.32
N LEU A 293 -20.09 12.97 3.08
CA LEU A 293 -18.92 12.63 3.90
C LEU A 293 -17.79 13.65 3.72
N MET A 294 -17.54 14.14 2.52
CA MET A 294 -16.56 15.21 2.27
C MET A 294 -16.97 16.52 2.97
N GLU A 295 -18.26 16.90 2.87
CA GLU A 295 -18.80 18.07 3.59
C GLU A 295 -18.56 17.96 5.12
N LEU A 296 -18.87 16.79 5.71
CA LEU A 296 -18.68 16.54 7.14
C LEU A 296 -17.23 16.59 7.58
N LEU A 297 -16.30 16.19 6.70
CA LEU A 297 -14.88 16.20 6.97
C LEU A 297 -14.21 17.55 6.64
N GLY A 298 -14.88 18.42 5.90
CA GLY A 298 -14.34 19.72 5.45
C GLY A 298 -13.25 19.58 4.40
N ILE A 299 -13.35 18.58 3.50
CA ILE A 299 -12.36 18.29 2.44
C ILE A 299 -12.99 18.34 1.07
#